data_4711b0ceccfc9668fb82a64617393d02
#
_entry.id   4711b0ceccfc9668fb82a64617393d02
#
_cell.length_a   1.000
_cell.length_b   1.000
_cell.length_c   1.000
_cell.angle_alpha   90.00
_cell.angle_beta   90.00
_cell.angle_gamma   90.00
#
_symmetry.space_group_name_H-M   'P 1'
#
loop_
_entity.id
_entity.type
_entity.pdbx_description
1 polymer ?
#
loop_
_entity_poly.entity_id
_entity_poly.type
_entity_poly.pdbx_seq_one_letter_code
_entity_poly.pdbx_strand_id
1 'polypeptide(L)'
;MSATISLRSITGRRVDASLSFVQHSLIIVGLMVVLGTFKPWGSDGDVTDQPQATVAERSPNEVSGTEAAKPVSAALPLRLQRALDFVSRRYRVAPEALVPVFEAAQTVGRERRLDPLLIIAIIGIESRFNPFAESVVGAKGLMQVIPGYHLDKVPQGAGEQPFLDPVTNIQVGVHVLEDAIRWRGSLTAGLQHYGGAPDDPETRYANKVLAEKERLEQAARRGPAARA
;
A
#
# COMPACT_ATOMS: atom_id res chain seq x y z
N MET A 1 37.69 70.16 8.61
CA MET A 1 37.98 69.34 7.42
C MET A 1 37.37 67.94 7.65
N SER A 2 36.19 67.71 7.16
CA SER A 2 35.43 66.47 7.38
C SER A 2 35.46 65.66 6.06
N ALA A 3 36.03 64.48 6.14
CA ALA A 3 36.04 63.55 4.99
C ALA A 3 34.89 62.53 5.15
N THR A 4 33.90 62.63 4.30
CA THR A 4 32.75 61.71 4.21
C THR A 4 33.14 60.55 3.32
N ILE A 5 33.25 59.35 3.89
CA ILE A 5 33.47 58.12 3.13
C ILE A 5 32.12 57.52 2.79
N SER A 6 31.78 57.53 1.50
CA SER A 6 30.60 56.92 0.93
C SER A 6 30.84 55.40 0.79
N LEU A 7 30.08 54.58 1.54
CA LEU A 7 30.02 53.15 1.35
C LEU A 7 29.05 52.79 0.22
N ARG A 8 29.60 52.38 -0.90
CA ARG A 8 28.87 51.77 -2.01
C ARG A 8 28.35 50.41 -1.56
N SER A 9 27.05 50.24 -1.52
CA SER A 9 26.38 48.97 -1.33
C SER A 9 26.60 48.08 -2.58
N ILE A 10 27.26 46.98 -2.37
CA ILE A 10 27.39 45.91 -3.39
C ILE A 10 26.14 45.04 -3.19
N THR A 11 25.18 45.22 -4.10
CA THR A 11 24.01 44.35 -4.22
C THR A 11 24.46 43.01 -4.76
N GLY A 12 24.74 42.06 -3.87
CA GLY A 12 24.95 40.66 -4.22
C GLY A 12 23.64 40.03 -4.74
N ARG A 13 23.59 39.80 -6.02
CA ARG A 13 22.55 39.04 -6.72
C ARG A 13 22.59 37.62 -6.18
N ARG A 14 21.72 37.29 -5.25
CA ARG A 14 21.47 35.91 -4.85
C ARG A 14 20.79 35.20 -6.01
N VAL A 15 21.53 34.27 -6.60
CA VAL A 15 20.99 33.31 -7.55
C VAL A 15 20.18 32.33 -6.73
N ASP A 16 18.87 32.49 -6.76
CA ASP A 16 17.92 31.54 -6.19
C ASP A 16 17.95 30.27 -7.06
N ALA A 17 18.91 29.40 -6.74
CA ALA A 17 18.86 28.02 -7.20
C ALA A 17 17.94 27.24 -6.26
N SER A 18 16.66 27.56 -6.27
CA SER A 18 15.62 26.69 -5.75
C SER A 18 15.42 25.54 -6.74
N LEU A 19 16.29 24.53 -6.65
CA LEU A 19 16.00 23.25 -7.27
C LEU A 19 14.73 22.67 -6.66
N SER A 20 13.65 22.80 -7.41
CA SER A 20 12.39 22.13 -7.18
C SER A 20 12.55 20.63 -7.25
N PHE A 21 12.89 19.99 -6.13
CA PHE A 21 12.95 18.54 -6.01
C PHE A 21 11.61 17.93 -5.53
N VAL A 22 10.52 18.69 -5.61
CA VAL A 22 9.22 18.33 -5.02
C VAL A 22 8.17 17.91 -6.07
N GLN A 23 8.53 17.56 -7.29
CA GLN A 23 7.51 17.39 -8.32
C GLN A 23 7.45 16.02 -9.02
N HIS A 24 7.88 14.95 -8.36
CA HIS A 24 7.82 13.62 -8.99
C HIS A 24 6.97 12.59 -8.25
N SER A 25 6.13 13.01 -7.32
CA SER A 25 5.09 12.14 -6.73
C SER A 25 3.71 12.34 -7.36
N LEU A 26 3.62 12.97 -8.53
CA LEU A 26 2.34 13.19 -9.19
C LEU A 26 2.43 12.74 -10.65
N ILE A 27 1.62 11.73 -10.95
CA ILE A 27 1.06 11.43 -12.26
C ILE A 27 2.07 10.86 -13.27
N ILE A 28 2.18 9.54 -13.30
CA ILE A 28 2.21 8.82 -14.56
C ILE A 28 0.96 7.96 -14.63
N VAL A 29 -0.16 8.58 -14.95
CA VAL A 29 -1.19 7.93 -15.74
C VAL A 29 -0.61 7.90 -17.14
N GLY A 30 0.23 6.91 -17.41
CA GLY A 30 0.72 6.61 -18.75
C GLY A 30 -0.44 6.14 -19.60
N LEU A 31 -0.91 7.02 -20.46
CA LEU A 31 -1.71 6.71 -21.63
C LEU A 31 -0.87 5.78 -22.53
N MET A 32 -0.92 4.47 -22.29
CA MET A 32 -0.50 3.49 -23.30
C MET A 32 -1.64 3.31 -24.30
N VAL A 33 -1.62 4.12 -25.32
CA VAL A 33 -2.27 3.79 -26.59
C VAL A 33 -1.42 2.72 -27.25
N VAL A 34 -1.79 1.45 -27.05
CA VAL A 34 -1.27 0.34 -27.85
C VAL A 34 -2.08 0.31 -29.13
N LEU A 35 -1.59 0.96 -30.16
CA LEU A 35 -1.97 0.69 -31.53
C LEU A 35 -1.33 -0.64 -31.95
N GLY A 36 -2.20 -1.63 -32.08
CA GLY A 36 -2.19 -2.70 -33.09
C GLY A 36 -0.94 -3.55 -33.26
N THR A 37 -1.09 -4.80 -32.94
CA THR A 37 -1.11 -5.86 -33.99
C THR A 37 -1.45 -7.19 -33.28
N PHE A 38 -2.72 -7.49 -33.33
CA PHE A 38 -3.19 -8.84 -33.01
C PHE A 38 -2.89 -9.74 -34.22
N LYS A 39 -1.95 -10.65 -34.08
CA LYS A 39 -1.71 -11.71 -35.05
C LYS A 39 -2.40 -12.97 -34.52
N PRO A 40 -3.41 -13.52 -35.19
CA PRO A 40 -4.04 -14.73 -34.76
C PRO A 40 -3.10 -15.90 -35.05
N TRP A 41 -2.80 -16.69 -34.06
CA TRP A 41 -2.13 -18.00 -34.21
C TRP A 41 -3.17 -18.98 -34.73
N GLY A 42 -2.92 -19.49 -35.92
CA GLY A 42 -3.73 -20.50 -36.59
C GLY A 42 -3.70 -21.84 -35.86
N SER A 43 -4.87 -22.42 -35.78
CA SER A 43 -5.14 -23.82 -35.48
C SER A 43 -4.71 -24.68 -36.64
N ASP A 44 -3.95 -25.75 -36.40
CA ASP A 44 -3.95 -27.00 -37.13
C ASP A 44 -3.42 -28.09 -36.19
N GLY A 45 -4.28 -29.02 -35.80
CA GLY A 45 -4.42 -30.38 -36.24
C GLY A 45 -3.43 -31.29 -35.50
N ASP A 46 -3.79 -32.24 -34.74
CA ASP A 46 -4.29 -33.52 -35.21
C ASP A 46 -4.70 -34.45 -34.04
N VAL A 47 -5.63 -35.32 -34.36
CA VAL A 47 -6.30 -36.31 -33.57
C VAL A 47 -5.42 -37.56 -33.47
N THR A 48 -5.40 -38.23 -32.32
CA THR A 48 -5.38 -39.67 -32.03
C THR A 48 -4.65 -39.92 -30.71
N ASP A 49 -5.12 -40.60 -29.75
CA ASP A 49 -5.63 -41.94 -29.60
C ASP A 49 -5.93 -42.16 -28.09
N GLN A 50 -7.07 -42.69 -27.75
CA GLN A 50 -7.32 -43.27 -26.45
C GLN A 50 -6.77 -44.69 -26.40
N PRO A 51 -6.45 -45.24 -25.22
CA PRO A 51 -7.19 -46.40 -24.78
C PRO A 51 -7.75 -46.28 -23.36
N GLN A 52 -8.99 -46.73 -23.29
CA GLN A 52 -9.71 -47.09 -22.08
C GLN A 52 -9.03 -48.23 -21.32
N ALA A 53 -8.99 -48.14 -19.99
CA ALA A 53 -8.99 -49.33 -19.14
C ALA A 53 -9.49 -48.93 -17.72
N THR A 54 -10.68 -49.37 -17.47
CA THR A 54 -11.19 -50.26 -16.43
C THR A 54 -11.38 -49.68 -15.03
N VAL A 55 -12.67 -49.62 -14.72
CA VAL A 55 -13.34 -49.51 -13.42
C VAL A 55 -12.80 -50.56 -12.44
N ALA A 56 -12.46 -50.11 -11.25
CA ALA A 56 -12.44 -50.96 -10.06
C ALA A 56 -13.05 -50.15 -8.89
N GLU A 57 -14.28 -50.52 -8.59
CA GLU A 57 -14.96 -50.20 -7.32
C GLU A 57 -14.11 -50.70 -6.15
N ARG A 58 -13.91 -49.81 -5.17
CA ARG A 58 -13.78 -50.21 -3.76
C ARG A 58 -14.38 -49.16 -2.89
N SER A 59 -15.46 -49.53 -2.23
CA SER A 59 -16.13 -48.87 -1.11
C SER A 59 -15.34 -49.00 0.21
N PRO A 60 -15.86 -48.47 1.32
CA PRO A 60 -15.32 -47.33 2.04
C PRO A 60 -14.58 -47.79 3.29
N ASN A 61 -13.56 -47.07 3.70
CA ASN A 61 -13.06 -47.22 5.05
C ASN A 61 -12.88 -45.83 5.67
N GLU A 62 -13.65 -45.60 6.68
CA GLU A 62 -13.57 -44.48 7.61
C GLU A 62 -12.16 -44.41 8.18
N VAL A 63 -11.49 -43.30 7.95
CA VAL A 63 -10.39 -42.86 8.79
C VAL A 63 -10.70 -41.43 9.22
N SER A 64 -11.10 -41.34 10.47
CA SER A 64 -11.16 -40.12 11.25
C SER A 64 -9.82 -39.40 11.15
N GLY A 65 -9.70 -38.51 10.17
CA GLY A 65 -8.59 -37.59 10.04
C GLY A 65 -8.96 -36.32 10.78
N THR A 66 -8.31 -36.06 11.88
CA THR A 66 -8.30 -34.80 12.61
C THR A 66 -8.19 -33.65 11.63
N GLU A 67 -9.32 -32.99 11.38
CA GLU A 67 -9.39 -31.75 10.67
C GLU A 67 -8.56 -30.74 11.45
N ALA A 68 -7.34 -30.47 10.99
CA ALA A 68 -6.54 -29.39 11.48
C ALA A 68 -7.40 -28.13 11.32
N ALA A 69 -7.91 -27.63 12.44
CA ALA A 69 -8.69 -26.42 12.50
C ALA A 69 -7.93 -25.32 11.73
N LYS A 70 -8.43 -24.96 10.56
CA LYS A 70 -8.05 -23.71 9.92
C LYS A 70 -8.19 -22.63 10.99
N PRO A 71 -7.19 -21.76 11.18
CA PRO A 71 -7.35 -20.65 12.10
C PRO A 71 -8.61 -19.92 11.66
N VAL A 72 -9.59 -19.85 12.58
CA VAL A 72 -10.83 -19.10 12.37
C VAL A 72 -10.38 -17.69 12.07
N SER A 73 -10.43 -17.29 10.80
CA SER A 73 -10.28 -15.89 10.40
C SER A 73 -11.30 -15.12 11.21
N ALA A 74 -10.85 -14.40 12.23
CA ALA A 74 -11.74 -13.66 13.10
C ALA A 74 -12.40 -12.62 12.19
N ALA A 75 -13.70 -12.77 11.92
CA ALA A 75 -14.43 -11.88 11.05
C ALA A 75 -14.12 -10.43 11.41
N LEU A 76 -13.76 -9.62 10.41
CA LEU A 76 -13.44 -8.21 10.60
C LEU A 76 -14.54 -7.53 11.44
N PRO A 77 -14.19 -6.70 12.43
CA PRO A 77 -15.16 -5.90 13.17
C PRO A 77 -16.03 -5.09 12.20
N LEU A 78 -17.29 -4.89 12.54
CA LEU A 78 -18.27 -4.15 11.71
C LEU A 78 -17.73 -2.79 11.23
N ARG A 79 -16.94 -2.10 12.07
CA ARG A 79 -16.24 -0.85 11.73
C ARG A 79 -15.33 -1.03 10.51
N LEU A 80 -14.53 -2.09 10.50
CA LEU A 80 -13.60 -2.38 9.40
C LEU A 80 -14.32 -2.93 8.17
N GLN A 81 -15.38 -3.72 8.33
CA GLN A 81 -16.20 -4.18 7.20
C GLN A 81 -16.78 -2.99 6.42
N ARG A 82 -17.35 -2.00 7.12
CA ARG A 82 -17.88 -0.79 6.49
C ARG A 82 -16.82 0.04 5.79
N ALA A 83 -15.63 0.14 6.38
CA ALA A 83 -14.48 0.80 5.74
C ALA A 83 -14.02 0.03 4.50
N LEU A 84 -14.01 -1.32 4.53
CA LEU A 84 -13.70 -2.17 3.39
C LEU A 84 -14.68 -1.94 2.25
N ASP A 85 -15.99 -1.92 2.51
CA ASP A 85 -17.01 -1.62 1.51
C ASP A 85 -16.81 -0.23 0.87
N PHE A 86 -16.43 0.75 1.67
CA PHE A 86 -16.11 2.08 1.17
C PHE A 86 -14.88 2.05 0.25
N VAL A 87 -13.78 1.40 0.68
CA VAL A 87 -12.55 1.24 -0.09
C VAL A 87 -12.80 0.53 -1.41
N SER A 88 -13.52 -0.60 -1.38
CA SER A 88 -13.88 -1.36 -2.57
C SER A 88 -14.52 -0.48 -3.64
N ARG A 89 -15.54 0.29 -3.26
CA ARG A 89 -16.21 1.21 -4.20
C ARG A 89 -15.32 2.36 -4.66
N ARG A 90 -14.55 2.95 -3.75
CA ARG A 90 -13.73 4.13 -4.03
C ARG A 90 -12.54 3.83 -4.95
N TYR A 91 -11.87 2.73 -4.69
CA TYR A 91 -10.66 2.32 -5.41
C TYR A 91 -10.93 1.29 -6.50
N ARG A 92 -12.17 0.79 -6.62
CA ARG A 92 -12.61 -0.24 -7.59
C ARG A 92 -11.82 -1.53 -7.45
N VAL A 93 -11.61 -1.96 -6.22
CA VAL A 93 -10.95 -3.22 -5.87
C VAL A 93 -11.99 -4.20 -5.35
N ALA A 94 -11.90 -5.46 -5.77
CA ALA A 94 -12.80 -6.50 -5.31
C ALA A 94 -12.72 -6.66 -3.78
N PRO A 95 -13.86 -6.77 -3.07
CA PRO A 95 -13.87 -6.93 -1.61
C PRO A 95 -13.00 -8.09 -1.14
N GLU A 96 -13.01 -9.20 -1.87
CA GLU A 96 -12.28 -10.42 -1.54
C GLU A 96 -10.75 -10.19 -1.52
N ALA A 97 -10.25 -9.34 -2.41
CA ALA A 97 -8.84 -8.94 -2.45
C ALA A 97 -8.46 -8.00 -1.31
N LEU A 98 -9.42 -7.29 -0.74
CA LEU A 98 -9.20 -6.36 0.38
C LEU A 98 -9.22 -7.05 1.74
N VAL A 99 -9.94 -8.18 1.90
CA VAL A 99 -10.05 -8.88 3.19
C VAL A 99 -8.68 -9.14 3.81
N PRO A 100 -7.71 -9.80 3.14
CA PRO A 100 -6.40 -10.07 3.74
C PRO A 100 -5.62 -8.80 4.09
N VAL A 101 -5.79 -7.71 3.33
CA VAL A 101 -5.17 -6.41 3.60
C VAL A 101 -5.72 -5.79 4.89
N PHE A 102 -7.06 -5.85 5.08
CA PHE A 102 -7.72 -5.34 6.28
C PHE A 102 -7.42 -6.18 7.52
N GLU A 103 -7.34 -7.50 7.38
CA GLU A 103 -6.95 -8.42 8.46
C GLU A 103 -5.50 -8.17 8.90
N ALA A 104 -4.58 -8.02 7.94
CA ALA A 104 -3.19 -7.67 8.23
C ALA A 104 -3.09 -6.31 8.93
N ALA A 105 -3.78 -5.28 8.41
CA ALA A 105 -3.79 -3.95 9.01
C ALA A 105 -4.38 -3.98 10.45
N GLN A 106 -5.42 -4.79 10.69
CA GLN A 106 -5.99 -4.98 12.01
C GLN A 106 -5.02 -5.65 12.97
N THR A 107 -4.35 -6.70 12.53
CA THR A 107 -3.41 -7.48 13.37
C THR A 107 -2.19 -6.64 13.73
N VAL A 108 -1.52 -6.09 12.70
CA VAL A 108 -0.32 -5.27 12.89
C VAL A 108 -0.64 -3.97 13.65
N GLY A 109 -1.80 -3.37 13.38
CA GLY A 109 -2.27 -2.18 14.09
C GLY A 109 -2.44 -2.44 15.60
N ARG A 110 -2.98 -3.60 16.00
CA ARG A 110 -3.08 -3.99 17.42
C ARG A 110 -1.71 -4.19 18.04
N GLU A 111 -0.83 -4.94 17.39
CA GLU A 111 0.52 -5.24 17.87
C GLU A 111 1.34 -3.96 18.06
N ARG A 112 1.22 -3.01 17.15
CA ARG A 112 1.99 -1.76 17.15
C ARG A 112 1.26 -0.56 17.75
N ARG A 113 0.03 -0.75 18.27
CA ARG A 113 -0.82 0.31 18.86
C ARG A 113 -1.11 1.47 17.90
N LEU A 114 -1.26 1.13 16.61
CA LEU A 114 -1.69 2.06 15.57
C LEU A 114 -3.14 1.78 15.16
N ASP A 115 -3.87 2.83 14.80
CA ASP A 115 -5.23 2.65 14.28
C ASP A 115 -5.18 1.92 12.91
N PRO A 116 -5.85 0.78 12.75
CA PRO A 116 -5.92 0.08 11.47
C PRO A 116 -6.38 0.98 10.30
N LEU A 117 -7.27 1.95 10.56
CA LEU A 117 -7.73 2.88 9.51
C LEU A 117 -6.62 3.87 9.09
N LEU A 118 -5.63 4.15 9.95
CA LEU A 118 -4.44 4.91 9.54
C LEU A 118 -3.61 4.10 8.54
N ILE A 119 -3.38 2.82 8.81
CA ILE A 119 -2.63 1.92 7.92
C ILE A 119 -3.35 1.83 6.56
N ILE A 120 -4.65 1.60 6.57
CA ILE A 120 -5.50 1.55 5.36
C ILE A 120 -5.46 2.88 4.59
N ALA A 121 -5.45 4.02 5.28
CA ALA A 121 -5.34 5.33 4.63
C ALA A 121 -3.99 5.50 3.90
N ILE A 122 -2.89 5.08 4.53
CA ILE A 122 -1.55 5.10 3.91
C ILE A 122 -1.55 4.23 2.66
N ILE A 123 -2.04 2.98 2.74
CA ILE A 123 -2.15 2.08 1.57
C ILE A 123 -2.94 2.73 0.43
N GLY A 124 -4.04 3.41 0.77
CA GLY A 124 -4.84 4.15 -0.21
C GLY A 124 -4.09 5.28 -0.91
N ILE A 125 -3.21 5.99 -0.20
CA ILE A 125 -2.39 7.08 -0.74
C ILE A 125 -1.20 6.54 -1.53
N GLU A 126 -0.51 5.50 -1.05
CA GLU A 126 0.73 4.98 -1.61
C GLU A 126 0.52 4.16 -2.88
N SER A 127 -0.33 3.16 -2.83
CA SER A 127 -0.49 2.18 -3.92
C SER A 127 -1.89 2.12 -4.52
N ARG A 128 -2.87 2.79 -3.89
CA ARG A 128 -4.29 2.62 -4.22
C ARG A 128 -4.73 1.15 -4.14
N PHE A 129 -4.17 0.42 -3.19
CA PHE A 129 -4.40 -1.02 -2.96
C PHE A 129 -3.83 -1.94 -4.05
N ASN A 130 -2.86 -1.49 -4.87
CA ASN A 130 -2.14 -2.37 -5.78
C ASN A 130 -0.94 -3.00 -5.07
N PRO A 131 -0.95 -4.32 -4.79
CA PRO A 131 0.16 -4.99 -4.09
C PRO A 131 1.42 -5.09 -4.95
N PHE A 132 1.29 -4.91 -6.26
CA PHE A 132 2.40 -4.97 -7.22
C PHE A 132 2.87 -3.58 -7.66
N ALA A 133 2.46 -2.53 -6.94
CA ALA A 133 2.91 -1.19 -7.25
C ALA A 133 4.43 -1.07 -7.07
N GLU A 134 5.10 -0.48 -8.05
CA GLU A 134 6.53 -0.17 -8.00
C GLU A 134 6.75 1.25 -8.52
N SER A 135 7.51 2.04 -7.78
CA SER A 135 7.83 3.41 -8.16
C SER A 135 9.17 3.50 -8.88
N VAL A 136 9.43 4.63 -9.54
CA VAL A 136 10.71 4.89 -10.24
C VAL A 136 11.93 4.90 -9.30
N VAL A 137 11.70 5.09 -8.00
CA VAL A 137 12.75 5.04 -6.97
C VAL A 137 12.84 3.66 -6.29
N GLY A 138 12.11 2.67 -6.80
CA GLY A 138 12.14 1.29 -6.30
C GLY A 138 11.32 1.04 -5.04
N ALA A 139 10.40 1.94 -4.68
CA ALA A 139 9.43 1.66 -3.62
C ALA A 139 8.42 0.60 -4.10
N LYS A 140 8.08 -0.38 -3.23
CA LYS A 140 7.31 -1.57 -3.61
C LYS A 140 6.10 -1.80 -2.72
N GLY A 141 5.05 -2.36 -3.33
CA GLY A 141 3.89 -2.93 -2.68
C GLY A 141 2.91 -1.92 -2.10
N LEU A 142 2.05 -2.41 -1.21
CA LEU A 142 0.90 -1.67 -0.67
C LEU A 142 1.28 -0.37 0.03
N MET A 143 2.34 -0.38 0.83
CA MET A 143 2.80 0.76 1.61
C MET A 143 4.05 1.44 1.00
N GLN A 144 4.42 1.10 -0.24
CA GLN A 144 5.53 1.70 -0.99
C GLN A 144 6.84 1.73 -0.19
N VAL A 145 7.23 0.58 0.35
CA VAL A 145 8.49 0.44 1.10
C VAL A 145 9.66 0.32 0.13
N ILE A 146 10.77 1.03 0.39
CA ILE A 146 11.99 0.92 -0.41
C ILE A 146 12.87 -0.20 0.17
N PRO A 147 13.03 -1.34 -0.56
CA PRO A 147 13.75 -2.52 -0.03
C PRO A 147 15.14 -2.21 0.46
N GLY A 148 15.90 -1.39 -0.27
CA GLY A 148 17.30 -1.08 0.03
C GLY A 148 17.53 -0.48 1.42
N TYR A 149 16.50 0.11 2.05
CA TYR A 149 16.61 0.72 3.38
C TYR A 149 15.99 -0.10 4.50
N HIS A 150 15.26 -1.18 4.19
CA HIS A 150 14.39 -1.84 5.17
C HIS A 150 14.43 -3.36 5.12
N LEU A 151 15.50 -3.95 4.55
CA LEU A 151 15.71 -5.41 4.55
C LEU A 151 15.82 -5.99 5.97
N ASP A 152 16.36 -5.22 6.89
CA ASP A 152 16.49 -5.56 8.32
C ASP A 152 15.14 -5.74 9.03
N LYS A 153 14.07 -5.21 8.46
CA LYS A 153 12.71 -5.27 9.02
C LYS A 153 11.86 -6.42 8.45
N VAL A 154 12.39 -7.13 7.45
CA VAL A 154 11.69 -8.26 6.84
C VAL A 154 11.66 -9.44 7.81
N PRO A 155 10.48 -10.04 8.09
CA PRO A 155 10.38 -11.20 8.98
C PRO A 155 11.19 -12.39 8.46
N GLN A 156 11.72 -13.19 9.39
CA GLN A 156 12.39 -14.45 9.02
C GLN A 156 11.37 -15.40 8.34
N GLY A 157 11.80 -16.05 7.28
CA GLY A 157 10.95 -16.96 6.51
C GLY A 157 10.02 -16.28 5.51
N ALA A 158 10.13 -14.95 5.32
CA ALA A 158 9.44 -14.26 4.22
C ALA A 158 9.91 -14.83 2.87
N GLY A 159 8.99 -14.90 1.89
CA GLY A 159 9.28 -15.45 0.57
C GLY A 159 10.32 -14.64 -0.24
N GLU A 160 10.58 -15.05 -1.47
CA GLU A 160 11.59 -14.44 -2.35
C GLU A 160 11.31 -12.96 -2.68
N GLN A 161 10.04 -12.55 -2.67
CA GLN A 161 9.62 -11.18 -2.96
C GLN A 161 8.82 -10.56 -1.79
N PRO A 162 9.45 -10.39 -0.62
CA PRO A 162 8.75 -10.03 0.61
C PRO A 162 8.03 -8.68 0.54
N PHE A 163 8.54 -7.75 -0.25
CA PHE A 163 7.92 -6.42 -0.40
C PHE A 163 6.72 -6.40 -1.36
N LEU A 164 6.46 -7.46 -2.12
CA LEU A 164 5.26 -7.64 -2.93
C LEU A 164 4.21 -8.56 -2.26
N ASP A 165 4.60 -9.25 -1.19
CA ASP A 165 3.65 -9.95 -0.34
C ASP A 165 2.86 -8.95 0.51
N PRO A 166 1.52 -8.92 0.42
CA PRO A 166 0.70 -7.91 1.09
C PRO A 166 0.90 -7.84 2.60
N VAL A 167 0.99 -8.99 3.26
CA VAL A 167 1.11 -9.07 4.74
C VAL A 167 2.48 -8.57 5.17
N THR A 168 3.54 -9.08 4.56
CA THR A 168 4.92 -8.68 4.85
C THR A 168 5.12 -7.19 4.57
N ASN A 169 4.60 -6.70 3.45
CA ASN A 169 4.71 -5.27 3.10
C ASN A 169 4.05 -4.37 4.15
N ILE A 170 2.86 -4.74 4.64
CA ILE A 170 2.17 -4.00 5.72
C ILE A 170 2.98 -4.07 7.03
N GLN A 171 3.51 -5.23 7.40
CA GLN A 171 4.32 -5.38 8.61
C GLN A 171 5.55 -4.47 8.57
N VAL A 172 6.30 -4.51 7.47
CA VAL A 172 7.50 -3.68 7.30
C VAL A 172 7.13 -2.20 7.22
N GLY A 173 6.14 -1.82 6.42
CA GLY A 173 5.71 -0.43 6.26
C GLY A 173 5.23 0.19 7.57
N VAL A 174 4.49 -0.56 8.39
CA VAL A 174 4.06 -0.10 9.72
C VAL A 174 5.24 0.06 10.66
N HIS A 175 6.22 -0.83 10.62
CA HIS A 175 7.45 -0.71 11.41
C HIS A 175 8.23 0.55 11.01
N VAL A 176 8.37 0.82 9.72
CA VAL A 176 9.02 2.05 9.21
C VAL A 176 8.27 3.30 9.70
N LEU A 177 6.94 3.29 9.64
CA LEU A 177 6.12 4.40 10.16
C LEU A 177 6.29 4.59 11.66
N GLU A 178 6.28 3.51 12.44
CA GLU A 178 6.48 3.55 13.89
C GLU A 178 7.84 4.18 14.25
N ASP A 179 8.91 3.75 13.57
CA ASP A 179 10.24 4.32 13.76
C ASP A 179 10.26 5.82 13.41
N ALA A 180 9.61 6.20 12.32
CA ALA A 180 9.50 7.60 11.90
C ALA A 180 8.73 8.46 12.95
N ILE A 181 7.63 7.94 13.50
CA ILE A 181 6.86 8.62 14.56
C ILE A 181 7.71 8.77 15.83
N ARG A 182 8.41 7.70 16.23
CA ARG A 182 9.27 7.71 17.42
C ARG A 182 10.42 8.70 17.27
N TRP A 183 11.06 8.72 16.11
CA TRP A 183 12.18 9.60 15.84
C TRP A 183 11.75 11.08 15.72
N ARG A 184 10.63 11.35 15.05
CA ARG A 184 10.13 12.70 14.80
C ARG A 184 9.26 13.27 15.93
N GLY A 185 8.87 12.44 16.91
CA GLY A 185 8.16 12.82 18.12
C GLY A 185 6.65 13.08 17.98
N SER A 186 6.09 13.00 16.76
CA SER A 186 4.65 13.16 16.54
C SER A 186 4.17 12.38 15.32
N LEU A 187 2.86 12.07 15.28
CA LEU A 187 2.24 11.40 14.14
C LEU A 187 2.41 12.21 12.84
N THR A 188 2.13 13.50 12.87
CA THR A 188 2.22 14.37 11.69
C THR A 188 3.66 14.44 11.17
N ALA A 189 4.63 14.66 12.03
CA ALA A 189 6.04 14.71 11.64
C ALA A 189 6.57 13.34 11.19
N GLY A 190 6.10 12.24 11.82
CA GLY A 190 6.40 10.87 11.40
C GLY A 190 5.84 10.55 10.01
N LEU A 191 4.59 10.93 9.74
CA LEU A 191 3.99 10.80 8.40
C LEU A 191 4.77 11.60 7.35
N GLN A 192 5.13 12.84 7.62
CA GLN A 192 5.94 13.65 6.71
C GLN A 192 7.29 13.02 6.41
N HIS A 193 7.92 12.43 7.42
CA HIS A 193 9.16 11.71 7.24
C HIS A 193 8.96 10.44 6.39
N TYR A 194 7.90 9.67 6.69
CA TYR A 194 7.52 8.48 5.93
C TYR A 194 7.28 8.80 4.45
N GLY A 195 6.58 9.87 4.15
CA GLY A 195 6.30 10.33 2.78
C GLY A 195 7.48 11.03 2.09
N GLY A 196 8.69 11.01 2.68
CA GLY A 196 9.90 11.57 2.09
C GLY A 196 9.97 13.11 2.03
N ALA A 197 9.11 13.80 2.80
CA ALA A 197 9.02 15.26 2.81
C ALA A 197 9.10 15.84 4.24
N PRO A 198 10.15 15.53 5.02
CA PRO A 198 10.22 15.88 6.45
C PRO A 198 10.20 17.39 6.73
N ASP A 199 10.65 18.18 5.76
CA ASP A 199 10.81 19.62 5.89
C ASP A 199 9.72 20.43 5.16
N ASP A 200 8.65 19.78 4.67
CA ASP A 200 7.51 20.44 4.05
C ASP A 200 6.68 21.18 5.12
N PRO A 201 6.70 22.55 5.16
CA PRO A 201 6.00 23.32 6.18
C PRO A 201 4.48 23.21 6.10
N GLU A 202 3.95 22.83 4.93
CA GLU A 202 2.50 22.64 4.73
C GLU A 202 2.03 21.23 5.13
N THR A 203 2.95 20.36 5.52
CA THR A 203 2.64 18.98 5.93
C THR A 203 1.70 18.24 4.96
N ARG A 204 1.92 18.43 3.66
CA ARG A 204 1.01 17.98 2.59
C ARG A 204 0.76 16.48 2.60
N TYR A 205 1.81 15.69 2.82
CA TYR A 205 1.66 14.24 2.87
C TYR A 205 0.81 13.82 4.09
N ALA A 206 1.15 14.28 5.27
CA ALA A 206 0.40 13.97 6.49
C ALA A 206 -1.06 14.39 6.36
N ASN A 207 -1.32 15.58 5.82
CA ASN A 207 -2.68 16.07 5.59
C ASN A 207 -3.48 15.17 4.63
N LYS A 208 -2.85 14.66 3.55
CA LYS A 208 -3.50 13.70 2.63
C LYS A 208 -3.89 12.41 3.34
N VAL A 209 -2.96 11.84 4.12
CA VAL A 209 -3.20 10.58 4.86
C VAL A 209 -4.29 10.78 5.91
N LEU A 210 -4.22 11.85 6.70
CA LEU A 210 -5.19 12.13 7.76
C LEU A 210 -6.58 12.43 7.19
N ALA A 211 -6.67 13.14 6.07
CA ALA A 211 -7.94 13.36 5.39
C ALA A 211 -8.55 12.05 4.84
N GLU A 212 -7.73 11.14 4.33
CA GLU A 212 -8.23 9.83 3.89
C GLU A 212 -8.66 8.97 5.09
N LYS A 213 -7.90 8.97 6.19
CA LYS A 213 -8.29 8.32 7.44
C LYS A 213 -9.64 8.84 7.94
N GLU A 214 -9.87 10.14 7.92
CA GLU A 214 -11.15 10.73 8.32
C GLU A 214 -12.31 10.22 7.44
N ARG A 215 -12.13 10.13 6.13
CA ARG A 215 -13.15 9.55 5.22
C ARG A 215 -13.47 8.11 5.57
N LEU A 216 -12.44 7.30 5.87
CA LEU A 216 -12.59 5.91 6.31
C LEU A 216 -13.35 5.84 7.64
N GLU A 217 -13.06 6.71 8.60
CA GLU A 217 -13.77 6.78 9.87
C GLU A 217 -15.25 7.18 9.71
N GLN A 218 -15.51 8.12 8.83
CA GLN A 218 -16.88 8.52 8.51
C GLN A 218 -17.67 7.35 7.88
N ALA A 219 -17.05 6.62 6.95
CA ALA A 219 -17.63 5.43 6.34
C ALA A 219 -17.85 4.32 7.38
N ALA A 220 -16.90 4.11 8.28
CA ALA A 220 -16.97 3.13 9.35
C ALA A 220 -18.11 3.41 10.36
N ARG A 221 -18.44 4.68 10.57
CA ARG A 221 -19.58 5.12 11.44
C ARG A 221 -20.92 5.04 10.73
N ARG A 222 -20.98 5.39 9.44
CA ARG A 222 -22.21 5.34 8.64
C ARG A 222 -22.41 3.91 8.19
N GLY A 223 -23.51 3.25 8.57
CA GLY A 223 -23.88 1.95 7.98
C GLY A 223 -23.99 2.05 6.45
N PRO A 224 -24.13 0.91 5.73
CA PRO A 224 -24.38 0.95 4.30
C PRO A 224 -25.55 1.91 4.07
N ALA A 225 -25.35 2.87 3.15
CA ALA A 225 -26.46 3.75 2.75
C ALA A 225 -27.63 2.85 2.36
N ALA A 226 -28.76 3.01 3.03
CA ALA A 226 -29.98 2.30 2.66
C ALA A 226 -30.18 2.55 1.16
N ARG A 227 -30.18 1.46 0.39
CA ARG A 227 -30.55 1.53 -1.02
C ARG A 227 -32.01 1.96 -1.05
N ALA A 228 -32.26 3.21 -1.44
CA ALA A 228 -33.56 3.70 -1.79
C ALA A 228 -33.94 3.17 -3.17
#